data_30f1a191f367c3b50a5121631b827bb7
#
_entry.id   30f1a191f367c3b50a5121631b827bb7
#
_cell.length_a   1.000
_cell.length_b   1.000
_cell.length_c   1.000
_cell.angle_alpha   90.00
_cell.angle_beta   90.00
_cell.angle_gamma   90.00
#
_symmetry.space_group_name_H-M   'P 1'
#
loop_
_entity.id
_entity.type
_entity.pdbx_description
1 polymer ?
#
loop_
_entity_poly.entity_id
_entity_poly.type
_entity_poly.pdbx_seq_one_letter_code
_entity_poly.pdbx_strand_id
1 'polypeptide(L)'
;MQKLEILTDAAKYDVACTSSGVERKGDGKHMGNCTKAGICHSFSSDGRCISLLKILMTNECIFDCKYCLNRKSNDVPRATFTPEEICTLTMEFYRRNYIEGLFLSSGIIQDPTFTMELLYRTIWLLRNQYHFSGYVHVKAIPGADSRLIQMTGYLA
;
A
#
# COMPACT_ATOMS: atom_id res chain seq x y z
N MET A 1 -9.95 -11.56 4.84
CA MET A 1 -8.77 -11.77 5.73
C MET A 1 -7.55 -12.29 4.96
N GLN A 2 -7.63 -13.40 4.21
CA GLN A 2 -6.48 -13.94 3.46
C GLN A 2 -5.80 -12.96 2.48
N LYS A 3 -6.56 -12.19 1.70
CA LYS A 3 -5.98 -11.20 0.77
C LYS A 3 -5.13 -10.14 1.49
N LEU A 4 -5.58 -9.68 2.65
CA LEU A 4 -4.86 -8.67 3.43
C LEU A 4 -3.50 -9.21 3.89
N GLU A 5 -3.49 -10.43 4.41
CA GLU A 5 -2.26 -11.07 4.87
C GLU A 5 -1.24 -11.24 3.73
N ILE A 6 -1.68 -11.78 2.58
CA ILE A 6 -0.83 -11.96 1.40
C ILE A 6 -0.26 -10.63 0.91
N LEU A 7 -1.09 -9.59 0.77
CA LEU A 7 -0.69 -8.33 0.16
C LEU A 7 0.06 -7.39 1.10
N THR A 8 -0.12 -7.52 2.41
CA THR A 8 0.72 -6.82 3.39
C THR A 8 2.08 -7.49 3.55
N ASP A 9 2.14 -8.81 3.53
CA ASP A 9 3.42 -9.53 3.53
C ASP A 9 4.22 -9.25 2.26
N ALA A 10 3.58 -9.27 1.10
CA ALA A 10 4.22 -8.90 -0.16
C ALA A 10 4.76 -7.45 -0.15
N ALA A 11 4.07 -6.53 0.54
CA ALA A 11 4.47 -5.13 0.66
C ALA A 11 5.70 -4.91 1.56
N LYS A 12 6.03 -5.83 2.45
CA LYS A 12 7.25 -5.74 3.30
C LYS A 12 8.52 -5.71 2.47
N TYR A 13 8.52 -6.36 1.35
CA TYR A 13 9.67 -6.47 0.44
C TYR A 13 9.73 -5.37 -0.62
N ASP A 14 8.82 -4.41 -0.57
CA ASP A 14 8.88 -3.23 -1.42
C ASP A 14 9.94 -2.26 -0.88
N VAL A 15 11.05 -2.17 -1.59
CA VAL A 15 12.29 -1.46 -1.18
C VAL A 15 12.11 0.07 -1.09
N ALA A 16 10.99 0.62 -1.53
CA ALA A 16 10.74 2.07 -1.52
C ALA A 16 10.50 2.66 -0.11
N CYS A 17 10.42 1.81 0.92
CA CYS A 17 10.25 2.26 2.29
C CYS A 17 11.57 2.13 3.04
N THR A 18 12.22 3.25 3.35
CA THR A 18 13.42 3.32 4.19
C THR A 18 13.13 3.16 5.68
N SER A 19 11.86 2.99 6.06
CA SER A 19 11.51 2.67 7.42
C SER A 19 11.96 1.24 7.72
N SER A 20 13.09 1.11 8.40
CA SER A 20 13.51 -0.13 9.04
C SER A 20 12.35 -0.68 9.85
N GLY A 21 11.93 -1.91 9.53
CA GLY A 21 10.89 -2.59 10.27
C GLY A 21 11.29 -2.76 11.72
N VAL A 22 10.83 -1.87 12.58
CA VAL A 22 10.91 -2.07 14.02
C VAL A 22 9.78 -3.04 14.36
N GLU A 23 10.11 -4.33 14.40
CA GLU A 23 9.25 -5.33 15.00
C GLU A 23 9.19 -5.07 16.51
N ARG A 24 8.20 -4.32 16.95
CA ARG A 24 7.84 -4.31 18.37
C ARG A 24 6.96 -5.52 18.63
N LYS A 25 7.53 -6.58 19.17
CA LYS A 25 6.77 -7.65 19.82
C LYS A 25 6.14 -7.06 21.07
N GLY A 26 4.83 -6.91 21.09
CA GLY A 26 4.09 -6.59 22.32
C GLY A 26 4.31 -7.69 23.33
N ASP A 27 4.59 -7.31 24.58
CA ASP A 27 4.80 -8.22 25.71
C ASP A 27 3.50 -8.85 26.27
N GLY A 28 2.38 -8.65 25.58
CA GLY A 28 1.06 -9.18 25.96
C GLY A 28 0.45 -8.60 27.23
N LYS A 29 1.10 -7.63 27.89
CA LYS A 29 0.66 -7.06 29.17
C LYS A 29 0.20 -5.61 29.12
N HIS A 30 0.46 -4.89 28.05
CA HIS A 30 0.07 -3.50 27.89
C HIS A 30 -0.73 -3.29 26.61
N MET A 31 -1.79 -2.47 26.65
CA MET A 31 -2.53 -2.02 25.48
C MET A 31 -1.66 -1.09 24.64
N GLY A 32 -0.85 -1.67 23.76
CA GLY A 32 -0.03 -0.97 22.79
C GLY A 32 0.16 -1.91 21.60
N ASN A 33 -0.59 -1.69 20.54
CA ASN A 33 -0.72 -2.67 19.47
C ASN A 33 0.47 -2.71 18.55
N CYS A 34 1.16 -3.84 18.56
CA CYS A 34 1.78 -4.37 17.34
C CYS A 34 0.70 -5.08 16.53
N THR A 35 0.12 -4.42 15.57
CA THR A 35 -0.71 -5.11 14.59
C THR A 35 0.19 -5.76 13.55
N LYS A 36 0.09 -7.07 13.41
CA LYS A 36 0.75 -7.88 12.35
C LYS A 36 0.30 -7.48 10.92
N ALA A 37 -0.62 -6.57 10.76
CA ALA A 37 -1.27 -6.24 9.51
C ALA A 37 -0.69 -4.97 8.88
N GLY A 38 0.48 -5.07 8.24
CA GLY A 38 0.92 -4.11 7.22
C GLY A 38 1.03 -2.63 7.62
N ILE A 39 1.02 -2.31 8.94
CA ILE A 39 1.21 -0.93 9.40
C ILE A 39 2.70 -0.63 9.43
N CYS A 40 3.07 0.38 8.64
CA CYS A 40 4.43 0.91 8.55
C CYS A 40 4.49 2.22 9.34
N HIS A 41 5.54 2.39 10.12
CA HIS A 41 5.80 3.63 10.82
C HIS A 41 6.86 4.42 10.07
N SER A 42 6.53 5.64 9.65
CA SER A 42 7.45 6.57 9.01
C SER A 42 7.69 7.75 9.95
N PHE A 43 8.94 8.19 10.06
CA PHE A 43 9.29 9.34 10.87
C PHE A 43 9.39 10.59 9.98
N SER A 44 8.66 11.63 10.36
CA SER A 44 8.79 12.95 9.77
C SER A 44 10.06 13.65 10.26
N SER A 45 10.55 14.64 9.53
CA SER A 45 11.74 15.44 9.89
C SER A 45 11.60 16.19 11.24
N ASP A 46 10.38 16.39 11.70
CA ASP A 46 10.05 16.98 13.02
C ASP A 46 9.96 15.94 14.15
N GLY A 47 10.32 14.68 13.87
CA GLY A 47 10.33 13.59 14.85
C GLY A 47 8.98 12.93 15.11
N ARG A 48 7.90 13.33 14.43
CA ARG A 48 6.60 12.66 14.54
C ARG A 48 6.63 11.32 13.84
N CYS A 49 6.02 10.33 14.46
CA CYS A 49 5.80 9.01 13.88
C CYS A 49 4.44 8.98 13.18
N ILE A 50 4.44 8.73 11.89
CA ILE A 50 3.23 8.62 11.05
C ILE A 50 2.98 7.14 10.78
N SER A 51 1.79 6.66 11.14
CA SER A 51 1.37 5.29 10.90
C SER A 51 0.70 5.17 9.54
N LEU A 52 1.26 4.36 8.63
CA LEU A 52 0.74 4.15 7.29
C LEU A 52 0.29 2.70 7.11
N LEU A 53 -0.87 2.50 6.48
CA LEU A 53 -1.24 1.19 5.95
C LEU A 53 -0.45 0.97 4.67
N LYS A 54 0.54 0.05 4.71
CA LYS A 54 1.35 -0.31 3.55
C LYS A 54 0.83 -1.59 2.92
N ILE A 55 0.25 -1.48 1.73
CA ILE A 55 -0.30 -2.60 0.99
C ILE A 55 0.05 -2.54 -0.49
N LEU A 56 0.05 -3.72 -1.12
CA LEU A 56 0.00 -3.84 -2.57
C LEU A 56 -1.46 -3.93 -3.03
N MET A 57 -1.79 -3.28 -4.14
CA MET A 57 -3.06 -3.54 -4.82
C MET A 57 -3.10 -4.98 -5.34
N THR A 58 -2.01 -5.42 -5.95
CA THR A 58 -1.82 -6.80 -6.40
C THR A 58 -0.36 -7.20 -6.29
N ASN A 59 -0.08 -8.46 -6.01
CA ASN A 59 1.24 -9.05 -6.14
C ASN A 59 1.37 -9.93 -7.39
N GLU A 60 0.35 -9.96 -8.26
CA GLU A 60 0.49 -10.46 -9.61
C GLU A 60 1.32 -9.47 -10.43
N CYS A 61 2.23 -9.99 -11.27
CA CYS A 61 3.09 -9.14 -12.09
C CYS A 61 3.41 -9.83 -13.41
N ILE A 62 3.39 -9.05 -14.50
CA ILE A 62 3.81 -9.54 -15.83
C ILE A 62 5.33 -9.59 -15.99
N PHE A 63 6.07 -8.89 -15.13
CA PHE A 63 7.53 -8.79 -15.18
C PHE A 63 8.23 -9.82 -14.28
N ASP A 64 9.48 -10.11 -14.64
CA ASP A 64 10.31 -11.08 -13.94
C ASP A 64 11.62 -10.45 -13.43
N CYS A 65 11.50 -9.33 -12.71
CA CYS A 65 12.63 -8.61 -12.13
C CYS A 65 13.39 -9.50 -11.14
N LYS A 66 14.67 -9.75 -11.36
CA LYS A 66 15.48 -10.71 -10.60
C LYS A 66 15.50 -10.48 -9.08
N TYR A 67 15.38 -9.24 -8.64
CA TYR A 67 15.38 -8.86 -7.22
C TYR A 67 14.00 -8.90 -6.56
N CYS A 68 12.91 -9.07 -7.33
CA CYS A 68 11.56 -8.96 -6.82
C CYS A 68 11.02 -10.32 -6.37
N LEU A 69 10.51 -10.41 -5.15
CA LEU A 69 9.86 -11.61 -4.64
C LEU A 69 8.53 -11.91 -5.34
N ASN A 70 7.86 -10.87 -5.83
CA ASN A 70 6.60 -10.97 -6.55
C ASN A 70 6.77 -11.10 -8.07
N ARG A 71 7.99 -11.41 -8.55
CA ARG A 71 8.24 -11.63 -9.99
C ARG A 71 7.38 -12.78 -10.51
N LYS A 72 7.11 -12.72 -11.83
CA LYS A 72 6.23 -13.69 -12.50
C LYS A 72 6.62 -15.14 -12.28
N SER A 73 7.93 -15.45 -12.30
CA SER A 73 8.45 -16.82 -12.18
C SER A 73 8.43 -17.37 -10.75
N ASN A 74 8.21 -16.57 -9.73
CA ASN A 74 8.13 -17.03 -8.35
C ASN A 74 6.78 -17.67 -8.05
N ASP A 75 6.82 -18.83 -7.42
CA ASP A 75 5.64 -19.53 -6.90
C ASP A 75 5.30 -19.00 -5.50
N VAL A 76 4.54 -17.90 -5.46
CA VAL A 76 4.05 -17.28 -4.21
C VAL A 76 2.54 -17.13 -4.29
N PRO A 77 1.83 -17.17 -3.16
CA PRO A 77 0.39 -16.90 -3.14
C PRO A 77 0.09 -15.54 -3.76
N ARG A 78 -0.84 -15.51 -4.71
CA ARG A 78 -1.24 -14.31 -5.44
C ARG A 78 -2.60 -13.83 -4.97
N ALA A 79 -2.75 -12.52 -4.88
CA ALA A 79 -4.01 -11.87 -4.55
C ALA A 79 -4.10 -10.49 -5.22
N THR A 80 -5.33 -10.04 -5.43
CA THR A 80 -5.61 -8.71 -5.99
C THR A 80 -6.77 -8.09 -5.23
N PHE A 81 -6.60 -6.85 -4.78
CA PHE A 81 -7.68 -6.01 -4.27
C PHE A 81 -8.34 -5.23 -5.39
N THR A 82 -9.64 -5.03 -5.26
CA THR A 82 -10.32 -3.99 -6.04
C THR A 82 -10.07 -2.61 -5.43
N PRO A 83 -10.23 -1.52 -6.22
CA PRO A 83 -10.17 -0.16 -5.67
C PRO A 83 -11.09 0.06 -4.47
N GLU A 84 -12.31 -0.48 -4.54
CA GLU A 84 -13.32 -0.35 -3.49
C GLU A 84 -12.94 -1.13 -2.21
N GLU A 85 -12.34 -2.31 -2.35
CA GLU A 85 -11.81 -3.07 -1.21
C GLU A 85 -10.70 -2.31 -0.48
N ILE A 86 -9.77 -1.66 -1.23
CA ILE A 86 -8.71 -0.84 -0.65
C ILE A 86 -9.28 0.37 0.09
N CYS A 87 -10.24 1.07 -0.53
CA CYS A 87 -10.89 2.21 0.10
C CYS A 87 -11.60 1.84 1.40
N THR A 88 -12.38 0.77 1.38
CA THR A 88 -13.08 0.27 2.57
C THR A 88 -12.11 -0.09 3.68
N LEU A 89 -11.06 -0.85 3.35
CA LEU A 89 -10.03 -1.26 4.29
C LEU A 89 -9.31 -0.04 4.90
N THR A 90 -8.90 0.91 4.07
CA THR A 90 -8.22 2.14 4.52
C THR A 90 -9.10 2.94 5.48
N MET A 91 -10.39 3.11 5.14
CA MET A 91 -11.32 3.85 5.99
C MET A 91 -11.60 3.14 7.32
N GLU A 92 -11.70 1.81 7.32
CA GLU A 92 -11.87 1.04 8.55
C GLU A 92 -10.68 1.22 9.51
N PHE A 93 -9.45 1.16 9.01
CA PHE A 93 -8.25 1.39 9.81
C PHE A 93 -8.13 2.85 10.26
N TYR A 94 -8.46 3.79 9.38
CA TYR A 94 -8.40 5.23 9.68
C TYR A 94 -9.40 5.64 10.75
N ARG A 95 -10.66 5.20 10.65
CA ARG A 95 -11.72 5.49 11.64
C ARG A 95 -11.41 4.93 13.03
N ARG A 96 -10.65 3.84 13.09
CA ARG A 96 -10.20 3.24 14.35
C ARG A 96 -8.91 3.85 14.88
N ASN A 97 -8.38 4.89 14.24
CA ASN A 97 -7.11 5.55 14.58
C ASN A 97 -5.90 4.60 14.58
N TYR A 98 -5.93 3.57 13.73
CA TYR A 98 -4.78 2.67 13.57
C TYR A 98 -3.76 3.22 12.60
N ILE A 99 -4.19 4.06 11.64
CA ILE A 99 -3.37 4.67 10.62
C ILE A 99 -3.71 6.15 10.44
N GLU A 100 -2.73 6.91 9.99
CA GLU A 100 -2.85 8.31 9.58
C GLU A 100 -2.81 8.46 8.06
N GLY A 101 -2.42 7.40 7.35
CA GLY A 101 -2.32 7.42 5.91
C GLY A 101 -2.24 6.05 5.25
N LEU A 102 -2.21 6.06 3.92
CA LEU A 102 -2.10 4.91 3.05
C LEU A 102 -0.81 4.98 2.25
N PHE A 103 -0.03 3.89 2.23
CA PHE A 103 1.04 3.65 1.27
C PHE A 103 0.60 2.56 0.30
N LEU A 104 0.33 2.94 -0.94
CA LEU A 104 -0.17 2.06 -1.98
C LEU A 104 0.87 1.83 -3.08
N SER A 105 1.19 0.57 -3.33
CA SER A 105 1.98 0.14 -4.47
C SER A 105 1.27 -1.01 -5.20
N SER A 106 1.86 -1.52 -6.27
CA SER A 106 1.26 -2.61 -7.04
C SER A 106 2.31 -3.41 -7.81
N GLY A 107 2.07 -4.70 -8.00
CA GLY A 107 2.59 -5.42 -9.15
C GLY A 107 1.95 -4.87 -10.42
N ILE A 108 2.48 -5.22 -11.59
CA ILE A 108 1.99 -4.73 -12.88
C ILE A 108 1.22 -5.83 -13.58
N ILE A 109 -0.09 -5.61 -13.74
CA ILE A 109 -1.00 -6.50 -14.46
C ILE A 109 -1.36 -5.89 -15.80
N GLN A 110 -1.52 -6.72 -16.84
CA GLN A 110 -1.76 -6.35 -18.24
C GLN A 110 -0.64 -5.44 -18.81
N ASP A 111 -0.63 -4.17 -18.45
CA ASP A 111 0.36 -3.18 -18.83
C ASP A 111 0.52 -2.10 -17.74
N PRO A 112 1.59 -1.27 -17.81
CA PRO A 112 1.84 -0.21 -16.85
C PRO A 112 0.72 0.83 -16.75
N THR A 113 0.15 1.24 -17.88
CA THR A 113 -0.90 2.28 -17.92
C THR A 113 -2.18 1.78 -17.28
N PHE A 114 -2.62 0.56 -17.62
CA PHE A 114 -3.79 -0.06 -17.00
C PHE A 114 -3.63 -0.17 -15.47
N THR A 115 -2.45 -0.60 -15.01
CA THR A 115 -2.19 -0.70 -13.55
C THR A 115 -2.23 0.68 -12.90
N MET A 116 -1.67 1.70 -13.57
CA MET A 116 -1.71 3.07 -13.05
C MET A 116 -3.12 3.66 -13.02
N GLU A 117 -3.98 3.32 -13.99
CA GLU A 117 -5.40 3.69 -13.97
C GLU A 117 -6.12 3.14 -12.75
N LEU A 118 -5.87 1.89 -12.39
CA LEU A 118 -6.46 1.29 -11.18
C LEU A 118 -5.98 2.00 -9.90
N LEU A 119 -4.69 2.35 -9.83
CA LEU A 119 -4.15 3.13 -8.70
C LEU A 119 -4.80 4.52 -8.65
N TYR A 120 -4.87 5.23 -9.78
CA TYR A 120 -5.54 6.53 -9.87
C TYR A 120 -7.00 6.45 -9.42
N ARG A 121 -7.75 5.46 -9.94
CA ARG A 121 -9.15 5.24 -9.56
C ARG A 121 -9.29 5.01 -8.06
N THR A 122 -8.40 4.23 -7.46
CA THR A 122 -8.40 3.98 -6.01
C THR A 122 -8.26 5.28 -5.23
N ILE A 123 -7.28 6.12 -5.58
CA ILE A 123 -7.06 7.39 -4.88
C ILE A 123 -8.19 8.38 -5.14
N TRP A 124 -8.71 8.42 -6.35
CA TRP A 124 -9.86 9.25 -6.70
C TRP A 124 -11.10 8.89 -5.85
N LEU A 125 -11.42 7.61 -5.75
CA LEU A 125 -12.51 7.11 -4.90
C LEU A 125 -12.27 7.49 -3.43
N LEU A 126 -11.06 7.25 -2.95
CA LEU A 126 -10.68 7.51 -1.56
C LEU A 126 -10.85 8.99 -1.19
N ARG A 127 -10.45 9.91 -2.08
CA ARG A 127 -10.60 11.37 -1.86
C ARG A 127 -12.02 11.87 -2.07
N ASN A 128 -12.66 11.52 -3.19
CA ASN A 128 -13.91 12.12 -3.61
C ASN A 128 -15.15 11.42 -3.06
N GLN A 129 -15.13 10.10 -2.92
CA GLN A 129 -16.28 9.34 -2.45
C GLN A 129 -16.21 9.03 -0.95
N TYR A 130 -15.03 8.66 -0.47
CA TYR A 130 -14.84 8.30 0.95
C TYR A 130 -14.38 9.49 1.81
N HIS A 131 -14.04 10.62 1.19
CA HIS A 131 -13.59 11.85 1.86
C HIS A 131 -12.42 11.64 2.83
N PHE A 132 -11.49 10.77 2.42
CA PHE A 132 -10.29 10.49 3.19
C PHE A 132 -9.37 11.70 3.20
N SER A 133 -9.08 12.25 4.37
CA SER A 133 -8.22 13.42 4.56
C SER A 133 -6.81 13.08 5.04
N GLY A 134 -6.53 11.79 5.24
CA GLY A 134 -5.21 11.33 5.68
C GLY A 134 -4.14 11.41 4.60
N TYR A 135 -2.91 11.13 4.98
CA TYR A 135 -1.77 11.10 4.06
C TYR A 135 -1.89 9.95 3.05
N VAL A 136 -1.54 10.22 1.80
CA VAL A 136 -1.50 9.21 0.74
C VAL A 136 -0.12 9.22 0.07
N HIS A 137 0.51 8.06 0.02
CA HIS A 137 1.72 7.82 -0.75
C HIS A 137 1.45 6.74 -1.78
N VAL A 138 1.62 7.07 -3.06
CA VAL A 138 1.45 6.13 -4.17
C VAL A 138 2.77 5.94 -4.88
N LYS A 139 3.16 4.69 -5.06
CA LYS A 139 4.31 4.37 -5.89
C LYS A 139 3.87 4.36 -7.35
N ALA A 140 4.31 5.37 -8.11
CA ALA A 140 4.04 5.47 -9.54
C ALA A 140 4.61 4.26 -10.31
N ILE A 141 3.89 3.83 -11.33
CA ILE A 141 4.28 2.70 -12.18
C ILE A 141 5.19 3.22 -13.31
N PRO A 142 6.44 2.75 -13.42
CA PRO A 142 7.32 3.11 -14.52
C PRO A 142 6.76 2.67 -15.87
N GLY A 143 6.81 3.56 -16.85
CA GLY A 143 6.29 3.30 -18.20
C GLY A 143 4.79 3.52 -18.37
N ALA A 144 4.06 3.93 -17.33
CA ALA A 144 2.67 4.34 -17.43
C ALA A 144 2.55 5.73 -18.08
N ASP A 145 1.34 6.07 -18.55
CA ASP A 145 1.03 7.39 -19.09
C ASP A 145 1.37 8.49 -18.06
N SER A 146 2.19 9.44 -18.49
CA SER A 146 2.66 10.54 -17.63
C SER A 146 1.53 11.43 -17.10
N ARG A 147 0.44 11.56 -17.85
CA ARG A 147 -0.76 12.32 -17.41
C ARG A 147 -1.42 11.65 -16.22
N LEU A 148 -1.55 10.32 -16.24
CA LEU A 148 -2.12 9.56 -15.12
C LEU A 148 -1.25 9.68 -13.87
N ILE A 149 0.06 9.62 -14.03
CA ILE A 149 1.02 9.81 -12.92
C ILE A 149 0.84 11.20 -12.32
N GLN A 150 0.78 12.23 -13.17
CA GLN A 150 0.57 13.62 -12.72
C GLN A 150 -0.78 13.80 -12.03
N MET A 151 -1.87 13.29 -12.60
CA MET A 151 -3.21 13.36 -12.02
C MET A 151 -3.27 12.65 -10.66
N THR A 152 -2.61 11.49 -10.54
CA THR A 152 -2.50 10.79 -9.25
C THR A 152 -1.76 11.63 -8.22
N GLY A 153 -0.68 12.29 -8.62
CA GLY A 153 0.09 13.17 -7.74
C GLY A 153 -0.68 14.37 -7.20
N TYR A 154 -1.66 14.89 -7.94
CA TYR A 154 -2.54 15.96 -7.45
C TYR A 154 -3.56 15.49 -6.40
N LEU A 155 -3.87 14.20 -6.37
CA LEU A 155 -4.84 13.62 -5.42
C LEU A 155 -4.17 12.99 -4.18
N ALA A 156 -2.88 12.67 -4.30
CA ALA A 156 -2.11 11.96 -3.28
C ALA A 156 -1.81 12.83 -2.04
#